data_59ace5f43019aa1f4dabda9a7c62cd41
#
_entry.id   59ace5f43019aa1f4dabda9a7c62cd41
#
_cell.length_a   1.000
_cell.length_b   1.000
_cell.length_c   1.000
_cell.angle_alpha   90.00
_cell.angle_beta   90.00
_cell.angle_gamma   90.00
#
_symmetry.space_group_name_H-M   'P 1'
#
loop_
_entity.id
_entity.type
_entity.pdbx_description
1 polymer ?
#
loop_
_entity_poly.entity_id
_entity_poly.type
_entity_poly.pdbx_seq_one_letter_code
_entity_poly.pdbx_strand_id
1 'polypeptide(L)'
;MFGQELKALADQDAHICAITAAMAEGTGLTAFAAAHPRRFFDVGIAEGHAVTMAAGMAKQGMLPVFAVYDSFLQRGYDMLAQDVSLDKLHVVLAVDRTGLVGADGETHHGMFDVGYLRLVPGMRVYCPANFAELRKMLREAVLECKGPVAIRYPRGGEGKCYLDVQTETRIRAGADCTLVCYGTTVEAALEAADRCAGKGVSVEILKLATVAPLDFDAVAGSVRKTGRIVVAEETSDRGCVADELFARLGQAQIPFVGKKRNLGRRFVTHGATAILLREAGLDADGMTGLIGEVCGHEA
;
A
#
# COMPACT_ATOMS: atom_id res chain seq x y z
N MET A 1 -3.63 15.66 4.57
CA MET A 1 -4.91 14.96 4.46
C MET A 1 -5.10 13.96 5.62
N PHE A 2 -4.24 12.92 5.78
CA PHE A 2 -4.33 11.93 6.85
C PHE A 2 -4.58 12.54 8.24
N GLY A 3 -3.71 13.43 8.73
CA GLY A 3 -3.84 14.00 10.08
C GLY A 3 -5.11 14.83 10.30
N GLN A 4 -5.65 15.47 9.26
CA GLN A 4 -6.92 16.20 9.33
C GLN A 4 -8.10 15.24 9.50
N GLU A 5 -8.11 14.12 8.75
CA GLU A 5 -9.14 13.10 8.85
C GLU A 5 -9.08 12.39 10.22
N LEU A 6 -7.88 12.03 10.67
CA LEU A 6 -7.71 11.41 11.99
C LEU A 6 -8.17 12.33 13.12
N LYS A 7 -7.86 13.65 13.02
CA LYS A 7 -8.38 14.65 13.96
C LYS A 7 -9.90 14.68 13.95
N ALA A 8 -10.54 14.72 12.77
CA ALA A 8 -12.00 14.76 12.66
C ALA A 8 -12.66 13.49 13.24
N LEU A 9 -12.03 12.33 13.12
CA LEU A 9 -12.49 11.10 13.79
C LEU A 9 -12.35 11.22 15.31
N ALA A 10 -11.23 11.74 15.80
CA ALA A 10 -10.98 11.93 17.23
C ALA A 10 -11.84 13.01 17.90
N ASP A 11 -12.37 13.96 17.12
CA ASP A 11 -13.37 14.91 17.60
C ASP A 11 -14.70 14.20 17.94
N GLN A 12 -14.97 13.04 17.33
CA GLN A 12 -16.20 12.25 17.50
C GLN A 12 -16.04 11.08 18.49
N ASP A 13 -14.82 10.52 18.63
CA ASP A 13 -14.55 9.38 19.52
C ASP A 13 -13.33 9.67 20.41
N ALA A 14 -13.58 9.69 21.72
CA ALA A 14 -12.56 9.95 22.73
C ALA A 14 -11.55 8.79 22.93
N HIS A 15 -11.81 7.60 22.40
CA HIS A 15 -10.88 6.48 22.47
C HIS A 15 -9.74 6.58 21.46
N ILE A 16 -9.92 7.38 20.40
CA ILE A 16 -8.89 7.55 19.38
C ILE A 16 -7.71 8.34 19.94
N CYS A 17 -6.52 7.76 19.87
CA CYS A 17 -5.26 8.42 20.19
C CYS A 17 -4.24 8.28 19.06
N ALA A 18 -3.33 9.25 18.96
CA ALA A 18 -2.30 9.29 17.95
C ALA A 18 -0.91 9.13 18.60
N ILE A 19 -0.09 8.29 18.00
CA ILE A 19 1.29 8.04 18.42
C ILE A 19 2.20 8.35 17.23
N THR A 20 3.36 8.91 17.49
CA THR A 20 4.43 9.07 16.50
C THR A 20 5.80 8.92 17.15
N ALA A 21 6.84 8.79 16.35
CA ALA A 21 8.22 8.63 16.81
C ALA A 21 9.09 9.74 16.20
N ALA A 22 9.01 10.96 16.78
CA ALA A 22 9.68 12.19 16.34
C ALA A 22 9.30 12.65 14.92
N MET A 23 8.06 12.34 14.48
CA MET A 23 7.59 12.62 13.12
C MET A 23 6.26 13.39 13.08
N ALA A 24 5.89 14.11 14.14
CA ALA A 24 4.58 14.78 14.27
C ALA A 24 4.25 15.71 13.09
N GLU A 25 5.18 16.54 12.66
CA GLU A 25 5.00 17.45 11.52
C GLU A 25 4.94 16.66 10.21
N GLY A 26 5.90 15.77 9.99
CA GLY A 26 6.04 15.01 8.75
C GLY A 26 4.88 14.07 8.46
N THR A 27 4.22 13.52 9.47
CA THR A 27 3.01 12.70 9.36
C THR A 27 1.71 13.52 9.41
N GLY A 28 1.82 14.85 9.57
CA GLY A 28 0.67 15.77 9.60
C GLY A 28 -0.15 15.74 10.89
N LEU A 29 0.43 15.27 12.00
CA LEU A 29 -0.25 15.16 13.30
C LEU A 29 -0.25 16.45 14.13
N THR A 30 0.38 17.54 13.69
CA THR A 30 0.47 18.80 14.42
C THR A 30 -0.90 19.33 14.86
N ALA A 31 -1.90 19.30 13.95
CA ALA A 31 -3.25 19.75 14.27
C ALA A 31 -3.97 18.81 15.26
N PHE A 32 -3.69 17.52 15.20
CA PHE A 32 -4.19 16.55 16.19
C PHE A 32 -3.58 16.82 17.57
N ALA A 33 -2.27 16.99 17.65
CA ALA A 33 -1.55 17.28 18.89
C ALA A 33 -2.07 18.55 19.58
N ALA A 34 -2.32 19.61 18.79
CA ALA A 34 -2.88 20.86 19.33
C ALA A 34 -4.32 20.70 19.85
N ALA A 35 -5.17 19.94 19.14
CA ALA A 35 -6.57 19.75 19.52
C ALA A 35 -6.76 18.73 20.65
N HIS A 36 -5.94 17.70 20.70
CA HIS A 36 -6.04 16.55 21.61
C HIS A 36 -4.75 16.25 22.35
N PRO A 37 -4.15 17.20 23.11
CA PRO A 37 -2.80 17.04 23.69
C PRO A 37 -2.71 15.87 24.69
N ARG A 38 -3.82 15.46 25.31
CA ARG A 38 -3.86 14.32 26.24
C ARG A 38 -3.99 12.95 25.55
N ARG A 39 -4.18 12.95 24.23
CA ARG A 39 -4.35 11.75 23.40
C ARG A 39 -3.32 11.70 22.27
N PHE A 40 -2.32 12.56 22.34
CA PHE A 40 -1.18 12.60 21.41
C PHE A 40 0.10 12.24 22.17
N PHE A 41 0.88 11.32 21.59
CA PHE A 41 2.10 10.79 22.18
C PHE A 41 3.22 10.79 21.14
N ASP A 42 4.25 11.59 21.39
CA ASP A 42 5.50 11.52 20.64
C ASP A 42 6.52 10.80 21.52
N VAL A 43 6.93 9.61 21.13
CA VAL A 43 7.83 8.75 21.90
C VAL A 43 9.32 9.01 21.59
N GLY A 44 9.62 10.01 20.76
CA GLY A 44 10.96 10.21 20.23
C GLY A 44 11.32 9.13 19.20
N ILE A 45 12.61 8.98 18.87
CA ILE A 45 13.08 7.98 17.89
C ILE A 45 13.09 6.60 18.55
N ALA A 46 11.88 6.02 18.73
CA ALA A 46 11.67 4.75 19.44
C ALA A 46 10.47 3.98 18.87
N GLU A 47 10.53 3.61 17.60
CA GLU A 47 9.43 3.00 16.85
C GLU A 47 8.95 1.67 17.49
N GLY A 48 9.87 0.84 17.98
CA GLY A 48 9.51 -0.38 18.72
C GLY A 48 8.70 -0.08 19.98
N HIS A 49 9.10 0.93 20.76
CA HIS A 49 8.33 1.37 21.92
C HIS A 49 6.95 1.91 21.51
N ALA A 50 6.84 2.64 20.42
CA ALA A 50 5.55 3.13 19.91
C ALA A 50 4.58 1.99 19.63
N VAL A 51 5.04 0.90 19.02
CA VAL A 51 4.21 -0.29 18.72
C VAL A 51 3.77 -0.98 20.01
N THR A 52 4.69 -1.24 20.95
CA THR A 52 4.36 -1.87 22.24
C THR A 52 3.40 -1.00 23.07
N MET A 53 3.60 0.32 23.08
CA MET A 53 2.70 1.27 23.73
C MET A 53 1.30 1.23 23.08
N ALA A 54 1.20 1.22 21.74
CA ALA A 54 -0.06 1.09 21.04
C ALA A 54 -0.78 -0.22 21.42
N ALA A 55 -0.05 -1.34 21.50
CA ALA A 55 -0.61 -2.62 21.93
C ALA A 55 -1.19 -2.53 23.34
N GLY A 56 -0.46 -1.93 24.30
CA GLY A 56 -0.93 -1.71 25.66
C GLY A 56 -2.19 -0.84 25.73
N MET A 57 -2.25 0.23 24.94
CA MET A 57 -3.42 1.11 24.82
C MET A 57 -4.63 0.37 24.24
N ALA A 58 -4.44 -0.40 23.17
CA ALA A 58 -5.50 -1.20 22.56
C ALA A 58 -6.07 -2.24 23.53
N LYS A 59 -5.22 -2.85 24.34
CA LYS A 59 -5.63 -3.81 25.40
C LYS A 59 -6.50 -3.16 26.48
N GLN A 60 -6.40 -1.84 26.67
CA GLN A 60 -7.22 -1.05 27.59
C GLN A 60 -8.44 -0.41 26.92
N GLY A 61 -8.75 -0.77 25.67
CA GLY A 61 -9.93 -0.30 24.95
C GLY A 61 -9.75 1.05 24.21
N MET A 62 -8.52 1.55 24.10
CA MET A 62 -8.23 2.69 23.25
C MET A 62 -8.13 2.27 21.78
N LEU A 63 -8.25 3.23 20.88
CA LEU A 63 -8.07 3.09 19.43
C LEU A 63 -6.77 3.80 19.00
N PRO A 64 -5.60 3.17 19.18
CA PRO A 64 -4.31 3.80 18.88
C PRO A 64 -4.03 3.78 17.38
N VAL A 65 -3.61 4.93 16.86
CA VAL A 65 -3.11 5.11 15.50
C VAL A 65 -1.65 5.53 15.57
N PHE A 66 -0.75 4.66 15.17
CA PHE A 66 0.68 4.95 15.09
C PHE A 66 1.03 5.44 13.69
N ALA A 67 1.38 6.74 13.57
CA ALA A 67 1.81 7.34 12.31
C ALA A 67 3.35 7.37 12.23
N VAL A 68 3.88 6.75 11.20
CA VAL A 68 5.30 6.47 11.07
C VAL A 68 5.71 6.43 9.60
N TYR A 69 6.95 6.83 9.28
CA TYR A 69 7.50 6.62 7.95
C TYR A 69 7.78 5.14 7.73
N ASP A 70 7.47 4.66 6.53
CA ASP A 70 7.61 3.27 6.12
C ASP A 70 8.98 2.68 6.50
N SER A 71 10.05 3.31 6.04
CA SER A 71 11.42 2.82 6.29
C SER A 71 11.79 2.74 7.78
N PHE A 72 11.09 3.45 8.66
CA PHE A 72 11.34 3.42 10.10
C PHE A 72 10.46 2.41 10.83
N LEU A 73 9.28 2.09 10.29
CA LEU A 73 8.38 1.08 10.85
C LEU A 73 9.04 -0.30 10.97
N GLN A 74 9.98 -0.63 10.09
CA GLN A 74 10.71 -1.92 10.15
C GLN A 74 11.42 -2.17 11.49
N ARG A 75 11.73 -1.11 12.29
CA ARG A 75 12.27 -1.24 13.64
C ARG A 75 11.25 -1.78 14.65
N GLY A 76 9.96 -1.73 14.31
CA GLY A 76 8.86 -2.24 15.14
C GLY A 76 8.35 -3.62 14.72
N TYR A 77 8.99 -4.30 13.76
CA TYR A 77 8.48 -5.55 13.19
C TYR A 77 8.28 -6.65 14.23
N ASP A 78 9.24 -6.85 15.12
CA ASP A 78 9.12 -7.85 16.21
C ASP A 78 7.92 -7.55 17.10
N MET A 79 7.75 -6.30 17.53
CA MET A 79 6.64 -5.86 18.38
C MET A 79 5.29 -5.97 17.67
N LEU A 80 5.24 -5.78 16.34
CA LEU A 80 4.02 -6.02 15.57
C LEU A 80 3.60 -7.48 15.62
N ALA A 81 4.55 -8.40 15.54
CA ALA A 81 4.27 -9.83 15.60
C ALA A 81 3.92 -10.27 17.03
N GLN A 82 4.73 -9.88 18.03
CA GLN A 82 4.64 -10.36 19.41
C GLN A 82 3.58 -9.62 20.23
N ASP A 83 3.59 -8.27 20.21
CA ASP A 83 2.74 -7.50 21.10
C ASP A 83 1.36 -7.22 20.51
N VAL A 84 1.25 -7.10 19.18
CA VAL A 84 0.00 -6.72 18.51
C VAL A 84 -0.73 -7.92 17.90
N SER A 85 -0.04 -8.64 16.99
CA SER A 85 -0.69 -9.69 16.19
C SER A 85 -1.04 -10.92 17.01
N LEU A 86 -0.17 -11.37 17.92
CA LEU A 86 -0.38 -12.55 18.75
C LEU A 86 -1.68 -12.45 19.58
N ASP A 87 -1.91 -11.27 20.17
CA ASP A 87 -3.12 -10.95 20.95
C ASP A 87 -4.26 -10.39 20.08
N LYS A 88 -4.08 -10.32 18.75
CA LYS A 88 -5.05 -9.77 17.79
C LYS A 88 -5.56 -8.37 18.17
N LEU A 89 -4.68 -7.53 18.70
CA LEU A 89 -5.04 -6.19 19.17
C LEU A 89 -5.35 -5.25 18.01
N HIS A 90 -6.34 -4.40 18.19
CA HIS A 90 -6.71 -3.39 17.21
C HIS A 90 -5.76 -2.18 17.31
N VAL A 91 -4.69 -2.25 16.55
CA VAL A 91 -3.72 -1.17 16.36
C VAL A 91 -3.71 -0.77 14.90
N VAL A 92 -3.85 0.52 14.63
CA VAL A 92 -3.80 1.07 13.27
C VAL A 92 -2.42 1.67 13.02
N LEU A 93 -1.75 1.21 11.97
CA LEU A 93 -0.48 1.73 11.48
C LEU A 93 -0.75 2.65 10.30
N ALA A 94 -0.53 3.93 10.44
CA ALA A 94 -0.55 4.90 9.34
C ALA A 94 0.87 5.00 8.76
N VAL A 95 1.12 4.18 7.72
CA VAL A 95 2.43 4.02 7.11
C VAL A 95 2.60 5.06 6.01
N ASP A 96 3.27 6.14 6.35
CA ASP A 96 3.54 7.29 5.48
C ASP A 96 4.82 7.06 4.68
N ARG A 97 4.94 7.66 3.52
CA ARG A 97 6.13 7.58 2.65
C ARG A 97 6.42 6.19 2.10
N THR A 98 5.37 5.44 1.79
CA THR A 98 5.54 4.15 1.10
C THR A 98 6.02 4.35 -0.32
N GLY A 99 6.81 3.41 -0.84
CA GLY A 99 7.41 3.49 -2.16
C GLY A 99 8.57 4.50 -2.23
N LEU A 100 8.72 5.15 -3.36
CA LEU A 100 9.82 6.08 -3.62
C LEU A 100 9.50 7.48 -3.09
N VAL A 101 10.34 7.99 -2.22
CA VAL A 101 10.20 9.32 -1.61
C VAL A 101 11.05 10.40 -2.28
N GLY A 102 11.78 10.06 -3.32
CA GLY A 102 12.51 11.00 -4.16
C GLY A 102 13.79 11.55 -3.51
N ALA A 103 13.78 12.82 -3.13
CA ALA A 103 14.97 13.54 -2.66
C ALA A 103 15.56 13.02 -1.35
N ASP A 104 14.75 12.38 -0.49
CA ASP A 104 15.20 11.85 0.80
C ASP A 104 16.06 10.57 0.63
N GLY A 105 15.97 9.91 -0.53
CA GLY A 105 16.87 8.85 -0.98
C GLY A 105 16.75 7.51 -0.26
N GLU A 106 17.82 6.75 -0.32
CA GLU A 106 17.94 5.34 0.03
C GLU A 106 17.46 5.01 1.45
N THR A 107 17.70 5.89 2.39
CA THR A 107 17.34 5.67 3.80
C THR A 107 15.86 5.89 4.11
N HIS A 108 15.12 6.46 3.16
CA HIS A 108 13.71 6.85 3.34
C HIS A 108 12.75 6.17 2.36
N HIS A 109 13.24 5.53 1.30
CA HIS A 109 12.38 4.78 0.39
C HIS A 109 11.66 3.64 1.12
N GLY A 110 10.34 3.65 1.07
CA GLY A 110 9.46 2.66 1.70
C GLY A 110 9.21 1.47 0.77
N MET A 111 10.18 0.59 0.63
CA MET A 111 10.10 -0.50 -0.36
C MET A 111 10.00 -1.91 0.25
N PHE A 112 9.98 -2.03 1.58
CA PHE A 112 9.99 -3.35 2.25
C PHE A 112 8.71 -3.67 3.01
N ASP A 113 7.84 -2.70 3.24
CA ASP A 113 6.63 -2.79 4.07
C ASP A 113 5.67 -3.89 3.61
N VAL A 114 5.39 -3.96 2.32
CA VAL A 114 4.52 -5.00 1.74
C VAL A 114 5.03 -6.40 2.10
N GLY A 115 6.34 -6.60 2.01
CA GLY A 115 6.98 -7.88 2.31
C GLY A 115 6.78 -8.28 3.77
N TYR A 116 7.20 -7.45 4.73
CA TYR A 116 7.18 -7.83 6.13
C TYR A 116 5.80 -7.70 6.79
N LEU A 117 4.98 -6.74 6.41
CA LEU A 117 3.62 -6.62 6.96
C LEU A 117 2.74 -7.82 6.61
N ARG A 118 2.90 -8.37 5.41
CA ARG A 118 2.15 -9.57 4.97
C ARG A 118 2.58 -10.85 5.66
N LEU A 119 3.75 -10.87 6.31
CA LEU A 119 4.18 -11.98 7.15
C LEU A 119 3.51 -11.99 8.53
N VAL A 120 2.95 -10.85 8.97
CA VAL A 120 2.31 -10.73 10.29
C VAL A 120 0.91 -11.35 10.26
N PRO A 121 0.64 -12.42 11.05
CA PRO A 121 -0.66 -13.08 11.01
C PRO A 121 -1.82 -12.14 11.36
N GLY A 122 -2.91 -12.19 10.60
CA GLY A 122 -4.09 -11.36 10.84
C GLY A 122 -3.95 -9.88 10.46
N MET A 123 -2.77 -9.45 10.01
CA MET A 123 -2.57 -8.09 9.52
C MET A 123 -3.43 -7.81 8.28
N ARG A 124 -4.16 -6.69 8.31
CA ARG A 124 -4.80 -6.12 7.13
C ARG A 124 -3.93 -4.98 6.59
N VAL A 125 -3.68 -4.95 5.30
CA VAL A 125 -2.86 -3.90 4.67
C VAL A 125 -3.65 -3.24 3.56
N TYR A 126 -4.12 -2.02 3.79
CA TYR A 126 -4.79 -1.16 2.82
C TYR A 126 -3.81 -0.40 1.96
N CYS A 127 -4.15 -0.24 0.68
CA CYS A 127 -3.36 0.47 -0.33
C CYS A 127 -4.23 1.48 -1.10
N PRO A 128 -4.61 2.62 -0.49
CA PRO A 128 -5.39 3.64 -1.18
C PRO A 128 -4.61 4.20 -2.38
N ALA A 129 -5.31 4.45 -3.49
CA ALA A 129 -4.75 5.02 -4.71
C ALA A 129 -5.06 6.52 -4.85
N ASN A 130 -5.97 7.06 -4.04
CA ASN A 130 -6.35 8.47 -4.03
C ASN A 130 -6.77 8.93 -2.63
N PHE A 131 -7.05 10.22 -2.46
CA PHE A 131 -7.42 10.78 -1.15
C PHE A 131 -8.81 10.35 -0.68
N ALA A 132 -9.75 10.09 -1.57
CA ALA A 132 -11.07 9.61 -1.22
C ALA A 132 -11.00 8.19 -0.64
N GLU A 133 -10.21 7.31 -1.26
CA GLU A 133 -9.94 5.97 -0.73
C GLU A 133 -9.19 6.01 0.61
N LEU A 134 -8.19 6.89 0.74
CA LEU A 134 -7.47 7.03 2.00
C LEU A 134 -8.38 7.45 3.15
N ARG A 135 -9.32 8.40 2.93
CA ARG A 135 -10.32 8.77 3.95
C ARG A 135 -11.21 7.58 4.31
N LYS A 136 -11.75 6.90 3.31
CA LYS A 136 -12.61 5.73 3.52
C LYS A 136 -11.89 4.64 4.30
N MET A 137 -10.70 4.23 3.83
CA MET A 137 -9.92 3.17 4.46
C MET A 137 -9.44 3.54 5.87
N LEU A 138 -9.14 4.82 6.13
CA LEU A 138 -8.80 5.28 7.48
C LEU A 138 -10.00 5.14 8.44
N ARG A 139 -11.19 5.53 8.00
CA ARG A 139 -12.42 5.36 8.80
C ARG A 139 -12.69 3.89 9.09
N GLU A 140 -12.64 3.04 8.07
CA GLU A 140 -12.81 1.59 8.21
C GLU A 140 -11.75 0.99 9.15
N ALA A 141 -10.48 1.37 8.97
CA ALA A 141 -9.37 0.88 9.79
C ALA A 141 -9.54 1.25 11.27
N VAL A 142 -9.96 2.47 11.57
CA VAL A 142 -10.09 2.96 12.95
C VAL A 142 -11.37 2.49 13.62
N LEU A 143 -12.50 2.46 12.90
CA LEU A 143 -13.83 2.28 13.50
C LEU A 143 -14.43 0.88 13.30
N GLU A 144 -14.04 0.16 12.25
CA GLU A 144 -14.77 -1.05 11.83
C GLU A 144 -13.90 -2.31 11.87
N CYS A 145 -12.58 -2.17 11.60
CA CYS A 145 -11.65 -3.30 11.61
C CYS A 145 -11.43 -3.84 13.02
N LYS A 146 -11.01 -5.09 13.06
CA LYS A 146 -10.55 -5.75 14.29
C LYS A 146 -9.19 -6.38 14.02
N GLY A 147 -8.30 -6.34 15.01
CA GLY A 147 -6.91 -6.80 14.88
C GLY A 147 -6.00 -5.76 14.24
N PRO A 148 -4.78 -6.12 13.88
CA PRO A 148 -3.78 -5.22 13.33
C PRO A 148 -4.14 -4.74 11.92
N VAL A 149 -4.04 -3.43 11.68
CA VAL A 149 -4.34 -2.82 10.38
C VAL A 149 -3.23 -1.85 10.00
N ALA A 150 -2.74 -1.94 8.78
CA ALA A 150 -1.85 -0.95 8.18
C ALA A 150 -2.54 -0.25 7.01
N ILE A 151 -2.36 1.06 6.90
CA ILE A 151 -2.74 1.84 5.72
C ILE A 151 -1.46 2.44 5.17
N ARG A 152 -1.07 2.02 3.98
CA ARG A 152 0.15 2.49 3.33
C ARG A 152 -0.17 3.55 2.28
N TYR A 153 0.46 4.71 2.39
CA TYR A 153 0.27 5.82 1.46
C TYR A 153 1.57 6.57 1.17
N PRO A 154 1.72 7.15 -0.04
CA PRO A 154 2.96 7.80 -0.45
C PRO A 154 3.09 9.19 0.15
N ARG A 155 4.30 9.75 0.05
CA ARG A 155 4.53 11.19 0.13
C ARG A 155 4.06 11.85 -1.16
N GLY A 156 3.32 12.95 -1.06
CA GLY A 156 2.95 13.75 -2.23
C GLY A 156 1.45 14.02 -2.34
N GLY A 157 1.06 14.36 -3.55
CA GLY A 157 -0.32 14.70 -3.91
C GLY A 157 -1.08 13.52 -4.48
N GLU A 158 -2.26 13.82 -4.98
CA GLU A 158 -3.17 12.89 -5.64
C GLU A 158 -2.87 12.80 -7.14
N GLY A 159 -3.13 11.66 -7.75
CA GLY A 159 -3.12 11.46 -9.19
C GLY A 159 -4.23 12.25 -9.90
N LYS A 160 -4.36 12.08 -11.20
CA LYS A 160 -5.31 12.86 -12.04
C LYS A 160 -6.43 12.01 -12.65
N CYS A 161 -6.19 10.72 -12.85
CA CYS A 161 -7.09 9.85 -13.59
C CYS A 161 -7.97 8.97 -12.70
N TYR A 162 -7.55 8.72 -11.46
CA TYR A 162 -8.26 7.87 -10.50
C TYR A 162 -8.55 8.65 -9.22
N LEU A 163 -9.71 9.31 -9.18
CA LEU A 163 -10.09 10.23 -8.10
C LEU A 163 -11.26 9.72 -7.24
N ASP A 164 -12.07 8.81 -7.77
CA ASP A 164 -13.26 8.28 -7.09
C ASP A 164 -12.96 6.95 -6.36
N VAL A 165 -13.73 6.68 -5.32
CA VAL A 165 -13.68 5.38 -4.63
C VAL A 165 -14.34 4.31 -5.49
N GLN A 166 -13.56 3.32 -5.88
CA GLN A 166 -14.08 2.11 -6.52
C GLN A 166 -14.24 1.01 -5.47
N THR A 167 -15.40 0.39 -5.41
CA THR A 167 -15.69 -0.73 -4.51
C THR A 167 -15.24 -2.06 -5.10
N GLU A 168 -15.21 -2.16 -6.42
CA GLU A 168 -14.80 -3.36 -7.13
C GLU A 168 -13.28 -3.40 -7.33
N THR A 169 -12.70 -4.59 -7.24
CA THR A 169 -11.29 -4.83 -7.57
C THR A 169 -11.01 -4.54 -9.04
N ARG A 170 -11.95 -4.86 -9.95
CA ARG A 170 -11.82 -4.58 -11.38
C ARG A 170 -12.25 -3.16 -11.71
N ILE A 171 -11.29 -2.29 -12.01
CA ILE A 171 -11.53 -0.89 -12.38
C ILE A 171 -11.56 -0.64 -13.89
N ARG A 172 -11.14 -1.63 -14.69
CA ARG A 172 -11.24 -1.60 -16.17
C ARG A 172 -11.43 -3.02 -16.69
N ALA A 173 -12.40 -3.22 -17.60
CA ALA A 173 -12.58 -4.49 -18.30
C ALA A 173 -11.56 -4.65 -19.43
N GLY A 174 -11.14 -5.90 -19.68
CA GLY A 174 -10.24 -6.25 -20.78
C GLY A 174 -10.26 -7.74 -21.08
N ALA A 175 -9.62 -8.18 -22.18
CA ALA A 175 -9.69 -9.55 -22.63
C ALA A 175 -8.31 -10.19 -22.91
N ASP A 176 -7.25 -9.40 -23.14
CA ASP A 176 -5.98 -9.92 -23.63
C ASP A 176 -4.92 -10.07 -22.54
N CYS A 177 -4.94 -9.20 -21.51
CA CYS A 177 -3.99 -9.22 -20.41
C CYS A 177 -4.62 -8.71 -19.11
N THR A 178 -4.31 -9.33 -17.99
CA THR A 178 -4.64 -8.86 -16.64
C THR A 178 -3.47 -8.02 -16.11
N LEU A 179 -3.72 -6.75 -15.79
CA LEU A 179 -2.76 -5.88 -15.10
C LEU A 179 -3.21 -5.70 -13.65
N VAL A 180 -2.41 -6.19 -12.70
CA VAL A 180 -2.63 -6.01 -11.27
C VAL A 180 -1.78 -4.88 -10.75
N CYS A 181 -2.39 -3.93 -10.04
CA CYS A 181 -1.74 -2.76 -9.47
C CYS A 181 -2.38 -2.35 -8.14
N TYR A 182 -1.75 -1.48 -7.38
CA TYR A 182 -2.28 -0.89 -6.14
C TYR A 182 -1.55 0.41 -5.76
N GLY A 183 -2.22 1.25 -4.97
CA GLY A 183 -1.64 2.51 -4.49
C GLY A 183 -1.19 3.40 -5.66
N THR A 184 0.05 3.86 -5.61
CA THR A 184 0.64 4.81 -6.59
C THR A 184 0.70 4.28 -8.02
N THR A 185 0.76 2.96 -8.22
CA THR A 185 0.90 2.38 -9.57
C THR A 185 -0.39 2.39 -10.39
N VAL A 186 -1.53 2.71 -9.77
CA VAL A 186 -2.85 2.72 -10.44
C VAL A 186 -2.94 3.76 -11.56
N GLU A 187 -2.41 4.96 -11.32
CA GLU A 187 -2.41 6.04 -12.32
C GLU A 187 -1.66 5.61 -13.59
N ALA A 188 -0.44 5.12 -13.43
CA ALA A 188 0.38 4.64 -14.55
C ALA A 188 -0.24 3.42 -15.24
N ALA A 189 -0.94 2.55 -14.50
CA ALA A 189 -1.63 1.39 -15.05
C ALA A 189 -2.80 1.77 -15.96
N LEU A 190 -3.59 2.79 -15.58
CA LEU A 190 -4.68 3.32 -16.42
C LEU A 190 -4.12 3.90 -17.72
N GLU A 191 -3.09 4.73 -17.65
CA GLU A 191 -2.44 5.33 -18.81
C GLU A 191 -1.80 4.26 -19.72
N ALA A 192 -1.14 3.24 -19.15
CA ALA A 192 -0.58 2.12 -19.90
C ALA A 192 -1.66 1.34 -20.66
N ALA A 193 -2.80 1.09 -20.00
CA ALA A 193 -3.92 0.40 -20.66
C ALA A 193 -4.53 1.20 -21.81
N ASP A 194 -4.59 2.54 -21.70
CA ASP A 194 -5.02 3.40 -22.83
C ASP A 194 -4.05 3.32 -24.01
N ARG A 195 -2.74 3.33 -23.76
CA ARG A 195 -1.71 3.17 -24.78
C ARG A 195 -1.77 1.79 -25.45
N CYS A 196 -2.00 0.73 -24.65
CA CYS A 196 -2.20 -0.63 -25.16
C CYS A 196 -3.45 -0.73 -26.03
N ALA A 197 -4.56 -0.10 -25.65
CA ALA A 197 -5.77 -0.05 -26.45
C ALA A 197 -5.54 0.60 -27.83
N GLY A 198 -4.74 1.65 -27.90
CA GLY A 198 -4.32 2.26 -29.17
C GLY A 198 -3.49 1.33 -30.06
N LYS A 199 -2.92 0.26 -29.52
CA LYS A 199 -2.20 -0.81 -30.23
C LYS A 199 -3.05 -2.09 -30.43
N GLY A 200 -4.35 -2.05 -30.10
CA GLY A 200 -5.27 -3.19 -30.23
C GLY A 200 -5.19 -4.24 -29.11
N VAL A 201 -4.55 -3.91 -27.97
CA VAL A 201 -4.45 -4.81 -26.82
C VAL A 201 -5.43 -4.35 -25.72
N SER A 202 -6.36 -5.22 -25.35
CA SER A 202 -7.40 -4.97 -24.35
C SER A 202 -6.97 -5.43 -22.97
N VAL A 203 -6.60 -4.48 -22.10
CA VAL A 203 -6.06 -4.74 -20.76
C VAL A 203 -7.16 -4.66 -19.70
N GLU A 204 -7.34 -5.72 -18.93
CA GLU A 204 -8.16 -5.70 -17.71
C GLU A 204 -7.31 -5.22 -16.54
N ILE A 205 -7.76 -4.17 -15.84
CA ILE A 205 -7.05 -3.65 -14.67
C ILE A 205 -7.75 -4.10 -13.40
N LEU A 206 -6.99 -4.79 -12.55
CA LEU A 206 -7.36 -5.15 -11.20
C LEU A 206 -6.59 -4.29 -10.21
N LYS A 207 -7.29 -3.41 -9.51
CA LYS A 207 -6.74 -2.58 -8.44
C LYS A 207 -6.97 -3.27 -7.09
N LEU A 208 -5.92 -3.65 -6.40
CA LEU A 208 -6.02 -4.22 -5.06
C LEU A 208 -6.22 -3.10 -4.03
N ALA A 209 -7.35 -3.08 -3.37
CA ALA A 209 -7.60 -2.19 -2.24
C ALA A 209 -6.82 -2.63 -1.00
N THR A 210 -6.58 -3.94 -0.87
CA THR A 210 -5.75 -4.55 0.17
C THR A 210 -4.74 -5.50 -0.47
N VAL A 211 -3.54 -5.55 0.10
CA VAL A 211 -2.51 -6.54 -0.25
C VAL A 211 -2.38 -7.64 0.80
N ALA A 212 -3.08 -7.51 1.91
CA ALA A 212 -3.36 -8.53 2.92
C ALA A 212 -4.73 -8.25 3.55
N PRO A 213 -5.72 -9.17 3.47
CA PRO A 213 -5.73 -10.34 2.60
C PRO A 213 -5.83 -9.96 1.12
N LEU A 214 -5.33 -10.85 0.23
CA LEU A 214 -5.44 -10.66 -1.22
C LEU A 214 -6.81 -11.10 -1.74
N ASP A 215 -7.38 -10.32 -2.65
CA ASP A 215 -8.54 -10.74 -3.48
C ASP A 215 -8.06 -11.66 -4.61
N PHE A 216 -7.67 -12.87 -4.23
CA PHE A 216 -7.15 -13.85 -5.19
C PHE A 216 -8.21 -14.31 -6.18
N ASP A 217 -9.46 -14.40 -5.77
CA ASP A 217 -10.54 -14.92 -6.64
C ASP A 217 -10.81 -13.99 -7.82
N ALA A 218 -10.77 -12.67 -7.59
CA ALA A 218 -10.85 -11.69 -8.67
C ALA A 218 -9.67 -11.83 -9.65
N VAL A 219 -8.43 -12.00 -9.14
CA VAL A 219 -7.24 -12.18 -9.98
C VAL A 219 -7.33 -13.50 -10.76
N ALA A 220 -7.66 -14.61 -10.09
CA ALA A 220 -7.79 -15.92 -10.73
C ALA A 220 -8.88 -15.93 -11.81
N GLY A 221 -10.02 -15.26 -11.56
CA GLY A 221 -11.10 -15.10 -12.54
C GLY A 221 -10.65 -14.36 -13.80
N SER A 222 -9.91 -13.25 -13.62
CA SER A 222 -9.35 -12.48 -14.72
C SER A 222 -8.32 -13.28 -15.52
N VAL A 223 -7.38 -13.94 -14.82
CA VAL A 223 -6.30 -14.71 -15.46
C VAL A 223 -6.86 -15.93 -16.23
N ARG A 224 -7.91 -16.59 -15.73
CA ARG A 224 -8.59 -17.67 -16.51
C ARG A 224 -9.13 -17.16 -17.85
N LYS A 225 -9.57 -15.91 -17.90
CA LYS A 225 -10.09 -15.29 -19.12
C LYS A 225 -8.96 -14.86 -20.06
N THR A 226 -7.95 -14.16 -19.52
CA THR A 226 -6.92 -13.53 -20.33
C THR A 226 -5.73 -14.44 -20.64
N GLY A 227 -5.45 -15.43 -19.81
CA GLY A 227 -4.26 -16.29 -19.89
C GLY A 227 -2.94 -15.55 -19.62
N ARG A 228 -2.99 -14.25 -19.32
CA ARG A 228 -1.81 -13.40 -19.18
C ARG A 228 -1.94 -12.49 -17.98
N ILE A 229 -0.83 -12.27 -17.26
CA ILE A 229 -0.82 -11.40 -16.09
C ILE A 229 0.46 -10.57 -16.02
N VAL A 230 0.28 -9.29 -15.78
CA VAL A 230 1.36 -8.36 -15.37
C VAL A 230 1.02 -7.86 -13.96
N VAL A 231 2.00 -7.85 -13.07
CA VAL A 231 1.87 -7.25 -11.73
C VAL A 231 2.87 -6.11 -11.61
N ALA A 232 2.37 -4.90 -11.40
CA ALA A 232 3.19 -3.69 -11.26
C ALA A 232 3.04 -3.13 -9.83
N GLU A 233 4.15 -3.06 -9.08
CA GLU A 233 4.12 -2.73 -7.66
C GLU A 233 5.38 -1.98 -7.19
N GLU A 234 5.17 -0.93 -6.41
CA GLU A 234 6.23 -0.08 -5.88
C GLU A 234 6.76 -0.67 -4.56
N THR A 235 7.43 -1.81 -4.65
CA THR A 235 8.01 -2.56 -3.53
C THR A 235 9.26 -3.32 -3.98
N SER A 236 9.97 -3.94 -3.03
CA SER A 236 11.11 -4.81 -3.34
C SER A 236 10.71 -6.09 -4.06
N ASP A 237 11.67 -6.74 -4.74
CA ASP A 237 11.42 -7.94 -5.53
C ASP A 237 11.03 -9.18 -4.71
N ARG A 238 11.43 -9.26 -3.43
CA ARG A 238 11.10 -10.38 -2.55
C ARG A 238 9.98 -10.04 -1.59
N GLY A 239 9.06 -10.99 -1.41
CA GLY A 239 7.87 -10.80 -0.58
C GLY A 239 6.82 -9.89 -1.21
N CYS A 240 6.95 -9.58 -2.50
CA CYS A 240 5.99 -8.80 -3.25
C CYS A 240 4.68 -9.58 -3.49
N VAL A 241 3.63 -8.86 -3.86
CA VAL A 241 2.31 -9.47 -4.13
C VAL A 241 2.37 -10.43 -5.30
N ALA A 242 3.15 -10.11 -6.34
CA ALA A 242 3.31 -10.96 -7.51
C ALA A 242 3.80 -12.38 -7.16
N ASP A 243 4.73 -12.52 -6.23
CA ASP A 243 5.26 -13.83 -5.83
C ASP A 243 4.16 -14.74 -5.28
N GLU A 244 3.29 -14.21 -4.41
CA GLU A 244 2.14 -14.96 -3.89
C GLU A 244 1.10 -15.25 -4.97
N LEU A 245 0.76 -14.26 -5.81
CA LEU A 245 -0.21 -14.45 -6.88
C LEU A 245 0.23 -15.54 -7.85
N PHE A 246 1.49 -15.53 -8.29
CA PHE A 246 2.01 -16.54 -9.21
C PHE A 246 2.08 -17.92 -8.57
N ALA A 247 2.48 -18.01 -7.30
CA ALA A 247 2.47 -19.27 -6.56
C ALA A 247 1.03 -19.84 -6.43
N ARG A 248 0.05 -19.01 -6.05
CA ARG A 248 -1.35 -19.43 -5.90
C ARG A 248 -2.01 -19.79 -7.23
N LEU A 249 -1.72 -19.07 -8.32
CA LEU A 249 -2.18 -19.44 -9.66
C LEU A 249 -1.63 -20.81 -10.07
N GLY A 250 -0.34 -21.08 -9.82
CA GLY A 250 0.28 -22.38 -10.06
C GLY A 250 -0.36 -23.49 -9.22
N GLN A 251 -0.58 -23.28 -7.92
CA GLN A 251 -1.28 -24.22 -7.04
C GLN A 251 -2.71 -24.51 -7.50
N ALA A 252 -3.41 -23.49 -8.00
CA ALA A 252 -4.75 -23.62 -8.54
C ALA A 252 -4.77 -24.21 -9.97
N GLN A 253 -3.61 -24.59 -10.53
CA GLN A 253 -3.46 -25.14 -11.88
C GLN A 253 -4.06 -24.24 -12.97
N ILE A 254 -4.02 -22.91 -12.79
CA ILE A 254 -4.44 -21.93 -13.77
C ILE A 254 -3.23 -21.62 -14.67
N PRO A 255 -3.25 -21.98 -15.97
CA PRO A 255 -2.14 -21.67 -16.86
C PRO A 255 -2.07 -20.17 -17.13
N PHE A 256 -0.87 -19.61 -17.13
CA PHE A 256 -0.66 -18.20 -17.44
C PHE A 256 0.74 -17.93 -17.97
N VAL A 257 0.87 -16.86 -18.73
CA VAL A 257 2.14 -16.18 -19.02
C VAL A 257 2.18 -14.93 -18.14
N GLY A 258 3.21 -14.79 -17.31
CA GLY A 258 3.23 -13.70 -16.34
C GLY A 258 4.59 -13.02 -16.17
N LYS A 259 4.54 -11.71 -15.95
CA LYS A 259 5.71 -10.91 -15.57
C LYS A 259 5.34 -9.98 -14.41
N LYS A 260 6.35 -9.64 -13.63
CA LYS A 260 6.24 -8.63 -12.59
C LYS A 260 7.21 -7.47 -12.86
N ARG A 261 6.84 -6.28 -12.40
CA ARG A 261 7.69 -5.10 -12.38
C ARG A 261 7.64 -4.47 -10.99
N ASN A 262 8.80 -4.26 -10.39
CA ASN A 262 8.95 -3.66 -9.07
C ASN A 262 10.30 -2.95 -8.95
N LEU A 263 10.66 -2.49 -7.74
CA LEU A 263 11.91 -1.76 -7.48
C LEU A 263 13.17 -2.64 -7.48
N GLY A 264 13.02 -3.95 -7.65
CA GLY A 264 14.13 -4.90 -7.72
C GLY A 264 14.73 -5.22 -6.34
N ARG A 265 16.00 -5.68 -6.37
CA ARG A 265 16.76 -6.13 -5.19
C ARG A 265 17.94 -5.21 -4.85
N ARG A 266 17.78 -3.94 -5.11
CA ARG A 266 18.81 -2.92 -4.88
C ARG A 266 18.22 -1.75 -4.12
N PHE A 267 19.03 -1.03 -3.38
CA PHE A 267 18.64 0.29 -2.89
C PHE A 267 18.56 1.25 -4.08
N VAL A 268 17.48 2.00 -4.12
CA VAL A 268 17.24 3.02 -5.15
C VAL A 268 17.87 4.32 -4.66
N THR A 269 18.68 4.98 -5.48
CA THR A 269 19.32 6.24 -5.14
C THR A 269 18.30 7.39 -5.03
N HIS A 270 18.71 8.54 -4.51
CA HIS A 270 17.86 9.73 -4.49
C HIS A 270 17.65 10.29 -5.91
N GLY A 271 16.52 10.94 -6.14
CA GLY A 271 16.18 11.56 -7.43
C GLY A 271 14.74 12.05 -7.45
N ALA A 272 14.33 12.68 -8.54
CA ALA A 272 12.90 13.00 -8.71
C ALA A 272 12.09 11.70 -8.86
N THR A 273 11.01 11.55 -8.10
CA THR A 273 10.21 10.31 -8.06
C THR A 273 9.78 9.84 -9.46
N ALA A 274 9.38 10.75 -10.34
CA ALA A 274 9.00 10.40 -11.71
C ALA A 274 10.17 9.80 -12.54
N ILE A 275 11.41 10.25 -12.30
CA ILE A 275 12.60 9.68 -12.95
C ILE A 275 12.87 8.29 -12.41
N LEU A 276 12.82 8.12 -11.09
CA LEU A 276 13.07 6.84 -10.44
C LEU A 276 12.02 5.77 -10.84
N LEU A 277 10.74 6.16 -10.93
CA LEU A 277 9.67 5.28 -11.42
C LEU A 277 9.90 4.86 -12.87
N ARG A 278 10.32 5.78 -13.73
CA ARG A 278 10.67 5.48 -15.13
C ARG A 278 11.85 4.52 -15.21
N GLU A 279 12.91 4.75 -14.46
CA GLU A 279 14.08 3.85 -14.40
C GLU A 279 13.73 2.45 -13.86
N ALA A 280 12.74 2.37 -12.97
CA ALA A 280 12.19 1.10 -12.50
C ALA A 280 11.20 0.46 -13.49
N GLY A 281 10.79 1.16 -14.55
CA GLY A 281 9.76 0.73 -15.50
C GLY A 281 8.38 0.62 -14.86
N LEU A 282 8.09 1.46 -13.86
CA LEU A 282 6.81 1.57 -13.16
C LEU A 282 5.98 2.76 -13.63
N ASP A 283 6.44 3.48 -14.66
CA ASP A 283 5.66 4.46 -15.39
C ASP A 283 4.79 3.79 -16.49
N ALA A 284 3.99 4.58 -17.16
CA ALA A 284 3.09 4.10 -18.21
C ALA A 284 3.83 3.45 -19.39
N ASP A 285 5.01 3.98 -19.78
CA ASP A 285 5.82 3.42 -20.86
C ASP A 285 6.37 2.04 -20.49
N GLY A 286 6.95 1.92 -19.31
CA GLY A 286 7.49 0.65 -18.80
C GLY A 286 6.41 -0.42 -18.65
N MET A 287 5.23 -0.06 -18.14
CA MET A 287 4.09 -0.99 -18.05
C MET A 287 3.56 -1.38 -19.43
N THR A 288 3.46 -0.43 -20.37
CA THR A 288 3.03 -0.70 -21.76
C THR A 288 3.98 -1.70 -22.44
N GLY A 289 5.30 -1.49 -22.31
CA GLY A 289 6.31 -2.41 -22.84
C GLY A 289 6.18 -3.81 -22.22
N LEU A 290 6.03 -3.90 -20.91
CA LEU A 290 5.89 -5.19 -20.21
C LEU A 290 4.62 -5.95 -20.62
N ILE A 291 3.51 -5.25 -20.84
CA ILE A 291 2.27 -5.84 -21.36
C ILE A 291 2.50 -6.35 -22.79
N GLY A 292 3.17 -5.57 -23.66
CA GLY A 292 3.54 -5.98 -25.00
C GLY A 292 4.33 -7.29 -25.01
N GLU A 293 5.38 -7.39 -24.17
CA GLU A 293 6.20 -8.62 -24.02
C GLU A 293 5.37 -9.84 -23.62
N VAL A 294 4.39 -9.68 -22.70
CA VAL A 294 3.51 -10.79 -22.24
C VAL A 294 2.47 -11.16 -23.32
N CYS A 295 2.05 -10.19 -24.13
CA CYS A 295 1.08 -10.41 -25.22
C CYS A 295 1.73 -10.92 -26.53
N GLY A 296 3.05 -10.94 -26.61
CA GLY A 296 3.77 -11.36 -27.83
C GLY A 296 3.77 -10.27 -28.92
N HIS A 297 3.55 -9.03 -28.56
CA HIS A 297 3.73 -7.87 -29.44
C HIS A 297 5.10 -7.26 -29.17
N GLU A 298 5.91 -7.08 -30.20
CA GLU A 298 7.16 -6.31 -30.09
C GLU A 298 6.83 -4.86 -29.67
N ALA A 299 7.62 -4.32 -28.73
CA ALA A 299 7.47 -3.03 -28.11
C ALA A 299 7.67 -1.87 -29.11
#